data_4bbd59e442b634887a4d454c875dc3ae
#
_entry.id   4bbd59e442b634887a4d454c875dc3ae
#
_cell.length_a   1.000
_cell.length_b   1.000
_cell.length_c   1.000
_cell.angle_alpha   90.00
_cell.angle_beta   90.00
_cell.angle_gamma   90.00
#
_symmetry.space_group_name_H-M   'P 1'
#
loop_
_entity.id
_entity.type
_entity.pdbx_description
1 polymer ?
#
loop_
_entity_poly.entity_id
_entity_poly.type
_entity_poly.pdbx_seq_one_letter_code
_entity_poly.pdbx_strand_id
1 'polypeptide(L)'
;MPQCVVIADDLTGANATGVLLKKMNYKAYTVMNTERIELSTLSDCDCVLYPTDSRGVDAQIAYNRVHNVCNLLKNDNVKVYANRIDSTLRGNLGSETDAMLDSLGEDYIAIVAPCFPASGRIICGGYMLVDGLPLHKTNIAVDPKTPVKISEVGELFRQQSKYQVSTICMKDLMYGKHYLADLMKKCVEEGSRIITLDCITQEDLDLIADAVITSGLKVIAVDPGVFTATLSRKLITPNKKKQKTKILAVVGSVNANTTAQMEELWLSQRTHNEFVHTRELLEGEKRREQEIRRVVNSILGECDRNNISTVTGDGIYPENRIDFTPYVERYQCSLDEVTGMINSAFAEITYRIFKTEDTFKGLYTSGGDVTVAVCKRFDTAGLSLLDEVLPLAAYGQFLKGEFEGVHIITKGGSQGNKDAINKCITYLKEKLYI
;
A
#
# COMPACT_ATOMS: atom_id res chain seq x y z
N MET A 1 12.81 6.18 17.66
CA MET A 1 11.81 7.23 17.98
C MET A 1 10.93 7.43 16.77
N PRO A 2 9.62 7.56 16.93
CA PRO A 2 8.69 7.73 15.83
C PRO A 2 8.97 9.01 15.03
N GLN A 3 8.78 8.94 13.72
CA GLN A 3 8.89 10.07 12.79
C GLN A 3 7.53 10.65 12.41
N CYS A 4 6.43 9.90 12.67
CA CYS A 4 5.06 10.37 12.50
C CYS A 4 4.28 10.16 13.80
N VAL A 5 3.59 11.21 14.23
CA VAL A 5 2.67 11.18 15.37
C VAL A 5 1.29 11.57 14.89
N VAL A 6 0.33 10.68 15.07
CA VAL A 6 -1.07 10.87 14.71
C VAL A 6 -1.91 10.89 16.00
N ILE A 7 -2.58 11.99 16.26
CA ILE A 7 -3.56 12.11 17.33
C ILE A 7 -4.94 12.01 16.69
N ALA A 8 -5.72 11.02 17.06
CA ALA A 8 -7.00 10.71 16.43
C ALA A 8 -8.15 10.97 17.39
N ASP A 9 -9.26 11.46 16.87
CA ASP A 9 -10.48 11.73 17.62
C ASP A 9 -11.16 10.43 18.11
N ASP A 10 -10.92 9.30 17.40
CA ASP A 10 -11.40 7.98 17.81
C ASP A 10 -10.44 6.83 17.43
N LEU A 11 -10.68 5.64 18.02
CA LEU A 11 -9.89 4.44 17.78
C LEU A 11 -10.01 3.92 16.33
N THR A 12 -11.21 3.97 15.77
CA THR A 12 -11.47 3.48 14.40
C THR A 12 -10.64 4.29 13.41
N GLY A 13 -10.61 5.61 13.60
CA GLY A 13 -9.82 6.50 12.79
C GLY A 13 -8.32 6.33 12.94
N ALA A 14 -7.85 6.16 14.16
CA ALA A 14 -6.44 5.83 14.42
C ALA A 14 -6.03 4.58 13.65
N ASN A 15 -6.79 3.49 13.80
CA ASN A 15 -6.50 2.22 13.13
C ASN A 15 -6.57 2.31 11.60
N ALA A 16 -7.56 3.03 11.06
CA ALA A 16 -7.65 3.24 9.60
C ALA A 16 -6.42 3.95 9.05
N THR A 17 -5.97 5.02 9.71
CA THR A 17 -4.74 5.74 9.34
C THR A 17 -3.50 4.86 9.52
N GLY A 18 -3.44 4.07 10.59
CA GLY A 18 -2.37 3.10 10.85
C GLY A 18 -2.24 2.07 9.72
N VAL A 19 -3.36 1.59 9.18
CA VAL A 19 -3.37 0.68 8.02
C VAL A 19 -2.85 1.36 6.75
N LEU A 20 -3.20 2.63 6.49
CA LEU A 20 -2.65 3.38 5.36
C LEU A 20 -1.13 3.52 5.47
N LEU A 21 -0.62 3.87 6.66
CA LEU A 21 0.82 3.94 6.93
C LEU A 21 1.49 2.56 6.80
N LYS A 22 0.84 1.49 7.28
CA LYS A 22 1.34 0.12 7.14
C LYS A 22 1.43 -0.32 5.69
N LYS A 23 0.47 0.05 4.84
CA LYS A 23 0.52 -0.20 3.38
C LYS A 23 1.72 0.47 2.70
N MET A 24 2.29 1.50 3.30
CA MET A 24 3.52 2.15 2.87
C MET A 24 4.78 1.57 3.54
N ASN A 25 4.64 0.42 4.21
CA ASN A 25 5.69 -0.30 4.95
C ASN A 25 6.27 0.43 6.17
N TYR A 26 5.56 1.36 6.74
CA TYR A 26 5.92 1.90 8.05
C TYR A 26 5.49 0.95 9.17
N LYS A 27 6.30 0.87 10.22
CA LYS A 27 5.93 0.19 11.45
C LYS A 27 5.08 1.15 12.28
N ALA A 28 3.77 0.94 12.26
CA ALA A 28 2.78 1.79 12.90
C ALA A 28 2.15 1.09 14.12
N TYR A 29 2.09 1.79 15.25
CA TYR A 29 1.46 1.30 16.48
C TYR A 29 0.35 2.24 16.94
N THR A 30 -0.82 1.69 17.25
CA THR A 30 -1.88 2.39 17.98
C THR A 30 -1.69 2.16 19.47
N VAL A 31 -1.46 3.24 20.20
CA VAL A 31 -1.24 3.24 21.66
C VAL A 31 -2.55 3.50 22.37
N MET A 32 -2.98 2.59 23.25
CA MET A 32 -4.23 2.70 24.00
C MET A 32 -4.03 3.17 25.44
N ASN A 33 -2.85 2.94 26.00
CA ASN A 33 -2.54 3.28 27.40
C ASN A 33 -1.05 3.59 27.52
N THR A 34 -0.75 4.84 27.81
CA THR A 34 0.63 5.33 27.94
C THR A 34 1.32 4.83 29.21
N GLU A 35 0.56 4.47 30.27
CA GLU A 35 1.14 3.93 31.52
C GLU A 35 1.70 2.52 31.35
N ARG A 36 1.23 1.78 30.31
CA ARG A 36 1.64 0.40 30.02
C ARG A 36 2.64 0.27 28.91
N ILE A 37 2.94 1.34 28.17
CA ILE A 37 3.91 1.32 27.10
C ILE A 37 5.18 2.03 27.57
N GLU A 38 6.27 1.29 27.62
CA GLU A 38 7.58 1.88 27.78
C GLU A 38 7.95 2.67 26.51
N LEU A 39 8.49 3.88 26.68
CA LEU A 39 8.97 4.70 25.56
C LEU A 39 10.01 3.96 24.70
N SER A 40 10.72 3.00 25.28
CA SER A 40 11.63 2.08 24.59
C SER A 40 10.92 1.26 23.50
N THR A 41 9.68 0.82 23.75
CA THR A 41 8.87 0.09 22.76
C THR A 41 8.51 0.97 21.56
N LEU A 42 8.32 2.27 21.78
CA LEU A 42 8.05 3.24 20.72
C LEU A 42 9.31 3.63 19.91
N SER A 43 10.49 3.30 20.42
CA SER A 43 11.75 3.58 19.70
C SER A 43 11.92 2.79 18.41
N ASP A 44 11.25 1.62 18.31
CA ASP A 44 11.32 0.72 17.15
C ASP A 44 10.15 0.94 16.14
N CYS A 45 9.28 1.92 16.37
CA CYS A 45 8.21 2.25 15.42
C CYS A 45 8.54 3.49 14.58
N ASP A 46 7.98 3.54 13.37
CA ASP A 46 8.06 4.70 12.49
C ASP A 46 6.94 5.70 12.80
N CYS A 47 5.75 5.18 13.12
CA CYS A 47 4.54 5.95 13.33
C CYS A 47 3.83 5.53 14.62
N VAL A 48 3.45 6.50 15.44
CA VAL A 48 2.62 6.32 16.63
C VAL A 48 1.27 6.97 16.40
N LEU A 49 0.20 6.24 16.70
CA LEU A 49 -1.17 6.72 16.62
C LEU A 49 -1.80 6.64 18.02
N TYR A 50 -2.43 7.72 18.45
CA TYR A 50 -3.08 7.80 19.76
C TYR A 50 -4.54 8.25 19.62
N PRO A 51 -5.52 7.39 19.91
CA PRO A 51 -6.93 7.79 19.97
C PRO A 51 -7.24 8.47 21.30
N THR A 52 -7.75 9.68 21.24
CA THR A 52 -8.09 10.51 22.42
C THR A 52 -9.52 10.32 22.88
N ASP A 53 -10.36 9.66 22.06
CA ASP A 53 -11.82 9.55 22.31
C ASP A 53 -12.47 10.94 22.57
N SER A 54 -12.06 11.90 21.74
CA SER A 54 -12.41 13.33 21.86
C SER A 54 -13.62 13.73 21.02
N ARG A 55 -14.02 12.92 20.04
CA ARG A 55 -15.10 13.28 19.09
C ARG A 55 -16.41 13.67 19.74
N GLY A 56 -16.84 12.94 20.74
CA GLY A 56 -18.19 13.06 21.34
C GLY A 56 -18.22 13.74 22.70
N VAL A 57 -17.17 14.46 23.10
CA VAL A 57 -17.10 15.18 24.37
C VAL A 57 -17.16 16.69 24.17
N ASP A 58 -17.25 17.45 25.26
CA ASP A 58 -17.16 18.91 25.22
C ASP A 58 -15.83 19.39 24.62
N ALA A 59 -15.86 20.53 23.91
CA ALA A 59 -14.73 21.08 23.18
C ALA A 59 -13.51 21.33 24.06
N GLN A 60 -13.70 21.78 25.33
CA GLN A 60 -12.60 22.01 26.25
C GLN A 60 -11.98 20.70 26.74
N ILE A 61 -12.81 19.65 26.91
CA ILE A 61 -12.32 18.31 27.25
C ILE A 61 -11.52 17.72 26.09
N ALA A 62 -12.04 17.86 24.85
CA ALA A 62 -11.33 17.43 23.64
C ALA A 62 -9.98 18.14 23.50
N TYR A 63 -9.97 19.47 23.64
CA TYR A 63 -8.73 20.26 23.65
C TYR A 63 -7.71 19.72 24.68
N ASN A 64 -8.12 19.54 25.93
CA ASN A 64 -7.22 19.10 26.99
C ASN A 64 -6.64 17.70 26.70
N ARG A 65 -7.46 16.77 26.20
CA ARG A 65 -7.01 15.43 25.82
C ARG A 65 -5.96 15.46 24.74
N VAL A 66 -6.21 16.19 23.65
CA VAL A 66 -5.29 16.32 22.52
C VAL A 66 -4.03 17.05 22.93
N HIS A 67 -4.13 18.15 23.68
CA HIS A 67 -2.99 18.92 24.19
C HIS A 67 -2.05 18.06 25.04
N ASN A 68 -2.58 17.28 25.98
CA ASN A 68 -1.80 16.41 26.85
C ASN A 68 -1.06 15.33 26.04
N VAL A 69 -1.74 14.68 25.10
CA VAL A 69 -1.15 13.63 24.24
C VAL A 69 -0.10 14.23 23.31
N CYS A 70 -0.36 15.39 22.73
CA CYS A 70 0.61 16.06 21.87
C CYS A 70 1.89 16.40 22.64
N ASN A 71 1.79 16.96 23.84
CA ASN A 71 2.94 17.27 24.70
C ASN A 71 3.72 16.02 25.12
N LEU A 72 3.04 14.88 25.32
CA LEU A 72 3.67 13.61 25.67
C LEU A 72 4.47 13.04 24.49
N LEU A 73 3.95 13.16 23.26
CA LEU A 73 4.51 12.50 22.08
C LEU A 73 5.42 13.39 21.24
N LYS A 74 5.42 14.72 21.46
CA LYS A 74 6.27 15.63 20.68
C LYS A 74 7.74 15.36 20.94
N ASN A 75 8.53 15.34 19.87
CA ASN A 75 9.99 15.21 19.94
C ASN A 75 10.63 15.66 18.61
N ASP A 76 11.93 15.89 18.62
CA ASP A 76 12.68 16.45 17.48
C ASP A 76 12.79 15.51 16.27
N ASN A 77 12.52 14.20 16.41
CA ASN A 77 12.55 13.25 15.32
C ASN A 77 11.27 13.25 14.48
N VAL A 78 10.19 13.84 14.99
CA VAL A 78 8.91 13.82 14.29
C VAL A 78 8.97 14.72 13.07
N LYS A 79 8.69 14.14 11.92
CA LYS A 79 8.62 14.83 10.62
C LYS A 79 7.17 15.16 10.23
N VAL A 80 6.20 14.37 10.73
CA VAL A 80 4.79 14.54 10.44
C VAL A 80 4.00 14.49 11.73
N TYR A 81 3.34 15.59 12.07
CA TYR A 81 2.29 15.64 13.06
C TYR A 81 0.94 15.64 12.35
N ALA A 82 -0.01 14.87 12.84
CA ALA A 82 -1.33 14.78 12.27
C ALA A 82 -2.43 14.83 13.34
N ASN A 83 -3.42 15.69 13.13
CA ASN A 83 -4.72 15.63 13.76
C ASN A 83 -5.64 14.80 12.85
N ARG A 84 -5.88 13.55 13.22
CA ARG A 84 -6.76 12.67 12.46
C ARG A 84 -8.19 12.91 12.85
N ILE A 85 -8.92 13.59 12.01
CA ILE A 85 -10.31 13.97 12.18
C ILE A 85 -11.28 12.98 11.50
N ASP A 86 -12.54 13.01 11.86
CA ASP A 86 -13.56 12.22 11.19
C ASP A 86 -13.69 12.56 9.70
N SER A 87 -13.86 11.54 8.85
CA SER A 87 -13.97 11.71 7.39
C SER A 87 -15.25 12.42 6.93
N THR A 88 -16.18 12.67 7.84
CA THR A 88 -17.42 13.42 7.63
C THR A 88 -17.52 14.64 8.54
N LEU A 89 -16.38 15.12 9.04
CA LEU A 89 -16.23 16.38 9.80
C LEU A 89 -17.04 16.42 11.10
N ARG A 90 -17.33 15.28 11.73
CA ARG A 90 -17.96 15.22 13.05
C ARG A 90 -16.94 15.53 14.14
N GLY A 91 -17.41 16.13 15.23
CA GLY A 91 -16.63 16.32 16.45
C GLY A 91 -16.00 17.70 16.60
N ASN A 92 -14.90 17.74 17.33
CA ASN A 92 -14.27 18.95 17.85
C ASN A 92 -13.08 19.42 16.99
N LEU A 93 -13.28 19.54 15.66
CA LEU A 93 -12.22 19.75 14.67
C LEU A 93 -11.30 20.93 15.00
N GLY A 94 -11.90 22.10 15.30
CA GLY A 94 -11.17 23.33 15.58
C GLY A 94 -10.43 23.26 16.92
N SER A 95 -11.09 22.87 18.01
CA SER A 95 -10.46 22.81 19.33
C SER A 95 -9.35 21.75 19.44
N GLU A 96 -9.48 20.62 18.75
CA GLU A 96 -8.41 19.62 18.66
C GLU A 96 -7.20 20.14 17.87
N THR A 97 -7.47 20.85 16.76
CA THR A 97 -6.42 21.49 15.95
C THR A 97 -5.72 22.59 16.75
N ASP A 98 -6.47 23.42 17.48
CA ASP A 98 -5.94 24.46 18.36
C ASP A 98 -5.01 23.86 19.43
N ALA A 99 -5.42 22.74 20.04
CA ALA A 99 -4.62 22.05 21.05
C ALA A 99 -3.26 21.59 20.50
N MET A 100 -3.22 21.10 19.28
CA MET A 100 -1.96 20.73 18.63
C MET A 100 -1.10 21.94 18.26
N LEU A 101 -1.72 23.01 17.73
CA LEU A 101 -1.01 24.27 17.41
C LEU A 101 -0.38 24.89 18.66
N ASP A 102 -1.12 24.92 19.78
CA ASP A 102 -0.61 25.43 21.07
C ASP A 102 0.53 24.57 21.61
N SER A 103 0.44 23.24 21.47
CA SER A 103 1.46 22.31 21.95
C SER A 103 2.76 22.37 21.15
N LEU A 104 2.68 22.56 19.83
CA LEU A 104 3.84 22.52 18.93
C LEU A 104 4.50 23.89 18.74
N GLY A 105 3.77 24.98 19.02
CA GLY A 105 4.30 26.34 19.00
C GLY A 105 3.90 27.19 17.80
N GLU A 106 4.36 28.45 17.80
CA GLU A 106 3.90 29.45 16.84
C GLU A 106 4.34 29.21 15.40
N ASP A 107 5.41 28.47 15.19
CA ASP A 107 5.92 28.12 13.84
C ASP A 107 5.06 27.12 13.09
N TYR A 108 4.15 26.42 13.77
CA TYR A 108 3.31 25.40 13.15
C TYR A 108 2.00 25.98 12.62
N ILE A 109 1.59 25.52 11.45
CA ILE A 109 0.28 25.79 10.85
C ILE A 109 -0.46 24.50 10.58
N ALA A 110 -1.81 24.54 10.56
CA ALA A 110 -2.62 23.39 10.23
C ALA A 110 -3.01 23.42 8.74
N ILE A 111 -2.68 22.37 8.02
CA ILE A 111 -3.13 22.13 6.63
C ILE A 111 -4.28 21.14 6.67
N VAL A 112 -5.47 21.66 6.39
CA VAL A 112 -6.74 20.92 6.45
C VAL A 112 -7.10 20.43 5.05
N ALA A 113 -6.90 19.17 4.78
CA ALA A 113 -7.23 18.51 3.51
C ALA A 113 -8.08 17.24 3.77
N PRO A 114 -9.33 17.38 4.24
CA PRO A 114 -10.13 16.26 4.73
C PRO A 114 -10.76 15.45 3.60
N CYS A 115 -9.96 15.11 2.59
CA CYS A 115 -10.35 14.34 1.42
C CYS A 115 -10.01 12.86 1.61
N PHE A 116 -10.93 12.00 1.17
CA PHE A 116 -10.73 10.55 1.09
C PHE A 116 -11.38 10.04 -0.20
N PRO A 117 -10.72 10.21 -1.37
CA PRO A 117 -11.31 9.95 -2.68
C PRO A 117 -11.88 8.55 -2.83
N ALA A 118 -11.14 7.53 -2.39
CA ALA A 118 -11.54 6.11 -2.47
C ALA A 118 -12.83 5.80 -1.68
N SER A 119 -13.27 6.70 -0.79
CA SER A 119 -14.51 6.57 -0.01
C SER A 119 -15.56 7.62 -0.37
N GLY A 120 -15.40 8.32 -1.51
CA GLY A 120 -16.35 9.32 -1.99
C GLY A 120 -16.41 10.62 -1.18
N ARG A 121 -15.38 10.91 -0.34
CA ARG A 121 -15.28 12.17 0.43
C ARG A 121 -14.32 13.10 -0.27
N ILE A 122 -14.84 14.20 -0.80
CA ILE A 122 -14.07 15.19 -1.55
C ILE A 122 -14.44 16.62 -1.10
N ILE A 123 -13.55 17.58 -1.37
CA ILE A 123 -13.81 18.98 -1.11
C ILE A 123 -13.68 19.75 -2.43
N CYS A 124 -14.74 20.49 -2.77
CA CYS A 124 -14.79 21.29 -3.97
C CYS A 124 -15.48 22.65 -3.68
N GLY A 125 -14.81 23.74 -4.01
CA GLY A 125 -15.30 25.09 -3.73
C GLY A 125 -15.44 25.40 -2.23
N GLY A 126 -14.64 24.74 -1.38
CA GLY A 126 -14.70 24.84 0.07
C GLY A 126 -15.73 23.92 0.73
N TYR A 127 -16.53 23.18 -0.05
CA TYR A 127 -17.61 22.32 0.46
C TYR A 127 -17.24 20.86 0.46
N MET A 128 -17.46 20.18 1.59
CA MET A 128 -17.39 18.73 1.69
C MET A 128 -18.57 18.08 0.98
N LEU A 129 -18.26 17.19 0.05
CA LEU A 129 -19.21 16.30 -0.62
C LEU A 129 -18.95 14.85 -0.20
N VAL A 130 -20.02 14.12 0.07
CA VAL A 130 -20.03 12.68 0.35
C VAL A 130 -20.85 12.00 -0.73
N ASP A 131 -20.21 11.17 -1.53
CA ASP A 131 -20.85 10.49 -2.68
C ASP A 131 -21.60 11.47 -3.60
N GLY A 132 -21.02 12.66 -3.82
CA GLY A 132 -21.57 13.72 -4.66
C GLY A 132 -22.63 14.60 -4.00
N LEU A 133 -23.00 14.33 -2.74
CA LEU A 133 -23.99 15.15 -1.99
C LEU A 133 -23.29 16.06 -0.98
N PRO A 134 -23.70 17.33 -0.85
CA PRO A 134 -23.23 18.18 0.24
C PRO A 134 -23.45 17.53 1.61
N LEU A 135 -22.44 17.59 2.48
CA LEU A 135 -22.44 16.89 3.78
C LEU A 135 -23.70 17.13 4.60
N HIS A 136 -24.19 18.38 4.67
CA HIS A 136 -25.40 18.73 5.41
C HIS A 136 -26.70 18.13 4.83
N LYS A 137 -26.67 17.53 3.64
CA LYS A 137 -27.78 16.82 3.01
C LYS A 137 -27.71 15.30 3.18
N THR A 138 -26.73 14.83 3.92
CA THR A 138 -26.57 13.40 4.23
C THR A 138 -27.11 13.08 5.62
N ASN A 139 -27.13 11.78 5.99
CA ASN A 139 -27.52 11.34 7.33
C ASN A 139 -26.58 11.86 8.45
N ILE A 140 -25.41 12.37 8.10
CA ILE A 140 -24.47 12.97 9.06
C ILE A 140 -25.04 14.26 9.69
N ALA A 141 -25.89 14.97 8.97
CA ALA A 141 -26.54 16.20 9.49
C ALA A 141 -27.45 15.94 10.69
N VAL A 142 -27.90 14.69 10.87
CA VAL A 142 -28.80 14.24 11.96
C VAL A 142 -28.12 13.18 12.86
N ASP A 143 -26.79 13.11 12.86
CA ASP A 143 -26.04 12.25 13.78
C ASP A 143 -26.45 12.57 15.23
N PRO A 144 -26.81 11.58 16.05
CA PRO A 144 -27.37 11.82 17.37
C PRO A 144 -26.40 12.41 18.39
N LYS A 145 -25.08 12.29 18.18
CA LYS A 145 -24.03 12.81 19.08
C LYS A 145 -23.38 14.07 18.55
N THR A 146 -23.04 14.07 17.27
CA THR A 146 -22.20 15.10 16.64
C THR A 146 -22.75 15.48 15.25
N PRO A 147 -23.96 16.07 15.18
CA PRO A 147 -24.59 16.45 13.92
C PRO A 147 -23.77 17.53 13.20
N VAL A 148 -23.56 17.38 11.88
CA VAL A 148 -22.84 18.35 11.05
C VAL A 148 -23.81 19.02 10.09
N LYS A 149 -24.16 20.27 10.37
CA LYS A 149 -25.17 21.03 9.63
C LYS A 149 -24.57 21.95 8.57
N ILE A 150 -23.27 22.07 8.49
CA ILE A 150 -22.52 22.92 7.58
C ILE A 150 -21.61 22.05 6.72
N SER A 151 -21.61 22.28 5.41
CA SER A 151 -20.72 21.56 4.49
C SER A 151 -19.45 22.35 4.15
N GLU A 152 -19.42 23.66 4.43
CA GLU A 152 -18.25 24.50 4.18
C GLU A 152 -17.19 24.22 5.24
N VAL A 153 -16.05 23.67 4.80
CA VAL A 153 -14.98 23.22 5.69
C VAL A 153 -14.35 24.39 6.46
N GLY A 154 -14.04 25.47 5.76
CA GLY A 154 -13.46 26.66 6.36
C GLY A 154 -14.36 27.28 7.43
N GLU A 155 -15.67 27.28 7.21
CA GLU A 155 -16.64 27.80 8.17
C GLU A 155 -16.74 26.95 9.44
N LEU A 156 -16.71 25.61 9.28
CA LEU A 156 -16.66 24.72 10.44
C LEU A 156 -15.45 24.99 11.33
N PHE A 157 -14.29 25.22 10.73
CA PHE A 157 -13.10 25.56 11.50
C PHE A 157 -13.18 26.96 12.11
N ARG A 158 -13.69 27.98 11.40
CA ARG A 158 -13.89 29.33 11.96
C ARG A 158 -14.81 29.37 13.18
N GLN A 159 -15.83 28.49 13.20
CA GLN A 159 -16.74 28.39 14.34
C GLN A 159 -16.13 27.68 15.56
N GLN A 160 -15.15 26.82 15.36
CA GLN A 160 -14.61 25.95 16.41
C GLN A 160 -13.19 26.32 16.86
N SER A 161 -12.47 27.12 16.09
CA SER A 161 -11.08 27.50 16.36
C SER A 161 -10.96 28.96 16.81
N LYS A 162 -10.00 29.22 17.65
CA LYS A 162 -9.58 30.59 18.00
C LYS A 162 -8.66 31.24 16.97
N TYR A 163 -8.10 30.44 16.04
CA TYR A 163 -7.14 30.90 15.05
C TYR A 163 -7.81 31.34 13.74
N GLN A 164 -7.14 32.24 13.04
CA GLN A 164 -7.58 32.68 11.72
C GLN A 164 -7.48 31.52 10.71
N VAL A 165 -8.54 31.40 9.87
CA VAL A 165 -8.69 30.34 8.88
C VAL A 165 -8.75 30.93 7.47
N SER A 166 -7.81 30.54 6.61
CA SER A 166 -7.87 30.79 5.16
C SER A 166 -8.36 29.56 4.40
N THR A 167 -8.95 29.79 3.23
CA THR A 167 -9.40 28.73 2.33
C THR A 167 -8.74 28.89 0.97
N ILE A 168 -8.12 27.82 0.46
CA ILE A 168 -7.54 27.74 -0.88
C ILE A 168 -8.42 26.81 -1.72
N CYS A 169 -8.92 27.32 -2.83
CA CYS A 169 -9.88 26.61 -3.67
C CYS A 169 -9.21 25.86 -4.83
N MET A 170 -9.95 24.95 -5.47
CA MET A 170 -9.50 24.12 -6.59
C MET A 170 -8.83 24.93 -7.72
N LYS A 171 -9.35 26.11 -8.03
CA LYS A 171 -8.75 27.00 -9.06
C LYS A 171 -7.27 27.32 -8.79
N ASP A 172 -6.88 27.39 -7.51
CA ASP A 172 -5.53 27.75 -7.10
C ASP A 172 -4.57 26.54 -7.22
N LEU A 173 -5.08 25.32 -7.02
CA LEU A 173 -4.32 24.09 -7.21
C LEU A 173 -3.87 23.90 -8.67
N MET A 174 -4.67 24.38 -9.63
CA MET A 174 -4.37 24.27 -11.06
C MET A 174 -3.08 24.98 -11.49
N TYR A 175 -2.59 25.94 -10.69
CA TYR A 175 -1.34 26.65 -10.98
C TYR A 175 -0.08 25.89 -10.52
N GLY A 176 -0.26 24.74 -9.88
CA GLY A 176 0.82 23.83 -9.50
C GLY A 176 1.50 24.17 -8.17
N LYS A 177 2.46 23.31 -7.78
CA LYS A 177 3.02 23.29 -6.42
C LYS A 177 3.73 24.58 -5.98
N HIS A 178 4.43 25.25 -6.88
CA HIS A 178 5.18 26.46 -6.53
C HIS A 178 4.24 27.62 -6.21
N TYR A 179 3.24 27.85 -7.05
CA TYR A 179 2.21 28.85 -6.79
C TYR A 179 1.46 28.55 -5.48
N LEU A 180 1.08 27.29 -5.27
CA LEU A 180 0.38 26.86 -4.08
C LEU A 180 1.22 27.05 -2.81
N ALA A 181 2.54 26.75 -2.88
CA ALA A 181 3.48 27.00 -1.78
C ALA A 181 3.59 28.49 -1.42
N ASP A 182 3.67 29.36 -2.42
CA ASP A 182 3.72 30.82 -2.21
C ASP A 182 2.40 31.35 -1.66
N LEU A 183 1.27 30.83 -2.11
CA LEU A 183 -0.05 31.18 -1.61
C LEU A 183 -0.21 30.76 -0.13
N MET A 184 0.26 29.56 0.25
CA MET A 184 0.28 29.12 1.66
C MET A 184 1.11 30.06 2.53
N LYS A 185 2.31 30.45 2.09
CA LYS A 185 3.14 31.46 2.82
C LYS A 185 2.42 32.77 2.99
N LYS A 186 1.79 33.25 1.92
CA LYS A 186 1.00 34.50 1.97
C LYS A 186 -0.13 34.42 2.99
N CYS A 187 -0.89 33.31 3.05
CA CYS A 187 -1.93 33.12 4.05
C CYS A 187 -1.35 33.18 5.48
N VAL A 188 -0.15 32.62 5.70
CA VAL A 188 0.54 32.69 7.02
C VAL A 188 0.99 34.11 7.33
N GLU A 189 1.56 34.84 6.39
CA GLU A 189 1.95 36.26 6.54
C GLU A 189 0.74 37.15 6.84
N GLU A 190 -0.44 36.81 6.33
CA GLU A 190 -1.70 37.45 6.63
C GLU A 190 -2.31 37.05 7.99
N GLY A 191 -1.64 36.20 8.76
CA GLY A 191 -1.99 35.79 10.12
C GLY A 191 -2.75 34.47 10.24
N SER A 192 -2.96 33.71 9.15
CA SER A 192 -3.67 32.44 9.22
C SER A 192 -2.79 31.34 9.82
N ARG A 193 -3.35 30.63 10.80
CA ARG A 193 -2.76 29.43 11.40
C ARG A 193 -3.38 28.13 10.91
N ILE A 194 -4.54 28.24 10.24
CA ILE A 194 -5.28 27.12 9.65
C ILE A 194 -5.56 27.44 8.18
N ILE A 195 -5.20 26.53 7.29
CA ILE A 195 -5.46 26.66 5.86
C ILE A 195 -6.24 25.44 5.40
N THR A 196 -7.49 25.64 4.97
CA THR A 196 -8.32 24.59 4.39
C THR A 196 -8.13 24.57 2.87
N LEU A 197 -8.05 23.37 2.29
CA LEU A 197 -7.82 23.22 0.85
C LEU A 197 -8.88 22.33 0.20
N ASP A 198 -9.28 22.70 -1.00
CA ASP A 198 -10.00 21.81 -1.89
C ASP A 198 -9.11 20.64 -2.30
N CYS A 199 -9.70 19.45 -2.40
CA CYS A 199 -9.08 18.28 -2.98
C CYS A 199 -10.14 17.23 -3.38
N ILE A 200 -9.99 16.64 -4.54
CA ILE A 200 -10.94 15.70 -5.15
C ILE A 200 -10.27 14.35 -5.39
N THR A 201 -9.01 14.36 -5.76
CA THR A 201 -8.27 13.17 -6.19
C THR A 201 -7.05 12.91 -5.29
N GLN A 202 -6.43 11.74 -5.46
CA GLN A 202 -5.14 11.45 -4.82
C GLN A 202 -4.03 12.37 -5.36
N GLU A 203 -4.10 12.72 -6.64
CA GLU A 203 -3.15 13.62 -7.29
C GLU A 203 -3.20 15.02 -6.68
N ASP A 204 -4.38 15.51 -6.28
CA ASP A 204 -4.52 16.78 -5.56
C ASP A 204 -3.83 16.72 -4.19
N LEU A 205 -4.01 15.61 -3.46
CA LEU A 205 -3.32 15.39 -2.18
C LEU A 205 -1.79 15.30 -2.35
N ASP A 206 -1.33 14.69 -3.43
CA ASP A 206 0.10 14.64 -3.77
C ASP A 206 0.65 16.04 -4.10
N LEU A 207 -0.10 16.84 -4.83
CA LEU A 207 0.22 18.24 -5.15
C LEU A 207 0.28 19.11 -3.89
N ILE A 208 -0.72 19.00 -3.00
CA ILE A 208 -0.73 19.72 -1.71
C ILE A 208 0.49 19.35 -0.86
N ALA A 209 0.81 18.06 -0.76
CA ALA A 209 1.99 17.60 -0.03
C ALA A 209 3.29 18.15 -0.62
N ASP A 210 3.43 18.19 -1.95
CA ASP A 210 4.58 18.78 -2.63
C ASP A 210 4.68 20.29 -2.40
N ALA A 211 3.55 21.00 -2.37
CA ALA A 211 3.50 22.42 -2.06
C ALA A 211 3.91 22.71 -0.61
N VAL A 212 3.43 21.90 0.34
CA VAL A 212 3.85 21.97 1.75
C VAL A 212 5.37 21.82 1.88
N ILE A 213 5.96 20.82 1.24
CA ILE A 213 7.42 20.61 1.27
C ILE A 213 8.15 21.80 0.61
N THR A 214 7.66 22.26 -0.53
CA THR A 214 8.25 23.41 -1.27
C THR A 214 8.18 24.70 -0.48
N SER A 215 7.13 24.90 0.32
CA SER A 215 6.96 26.08 1.16
C SER A 215 7.95 26.15 2.31
N GLY A 216 8.43 24.99 2.81
CA GLY A 216 9.28 24.91 4.01
C GLY A 216 8.54 25.18 5.32
N LEU A 217 7.23 25.32 5.32
CA LEU A 217 6.41 25.54 6.50
C LEU A 217 6.38 24.29 7.40
N LYS A 218 6.40 24.50 8.70
CA LYS A 218 6.14 23.41 9.66
C LYS A 218 4.63 23.20 9.76
N VAL A 219 4.17 22.00 9.44
CA VAL A 219 2.73 21.75 9.33
C VAL A 219 2.23 20.63 10.23
N ILE A 220 0.96 20.75 10.61
CA ILE A 220 0.12 19.68 11.13
C ILE A 220 -0.82 19.26 9.99
N ALA A 221 -0.79 18.00 9.61
CA ALA A 221 -1.78 17.45 8.70
C ALA A 221 -3.12 17.29 9.44
N VAL A 222 -4.21 17.82 8.89
CA VAL A 222 -5.55 17.70 9.49
C VAL A 222 -6.46 17.04 8.45
N ASP A 223 -6.66 15.74 8.61
CA ASP A 223 -7.33 14.92 7.61
C ASP A 223 -7.81 13.56 8.15
N PRO A 224 -8.61 12.79 7.40
CA PRO A 224 -9.01 11.43 7.81
C PRO A 224 -7.92 10.35 7.59
N GLY A 225 -6.66 10.74 7.36
CA GLY A 225 -5.50 9.86 7.28
C GLY A 225 -4.84 9.76 5.90
N VAL A 226 -5.53 10.09 4.81
CA VAL A 226 -4.99 9.93 3.44
C VAL A 226 -3.91 10.99 3.15
N PHE A 227 -4.14 12.26 3.52
CA PHE A 227 -3.14 13.32 3.40
C PHE A 227 -1.95 13.06 4.33
N THR A 228 -2.22 12.65 5.58
CA THR A 228 -1.18 12.22 6.54
C THR A 228 -0.29 11.13 5.94
N ALA A 229 -0.87 10.10 5.33
CA ALA A 229 -0.12 9.03 4.69
C ALA A 229 0.68 9.54 3.47
N THR A 230 0.09 10.42 2.66
CA THR A 230 0.74 11.04 1.50
C THR A 230 1.95 11.87 1.91
N LEU A 231 1.79 12.72 2.93
CA LEU A 231 2.88 13.54 3.48
C LEU A 231 3.97 12.67 4.12
N SER A 232 3.58 11.63 4.87
CA SER A 232 4.52 10.67 5.47
C SER A 232 5.37 9.98 4.41
N ARG A 233 4.79 9.54 3.30
CA ARG A 233 5.53 8.91 2.19
C ARG A 233 6.67 9.79 1.65
N LYS A 234 6.49 11.10 1.69
CA LYS A 234 7.47 12.07 1.16
C LYS A 234 8.53 12.49 2.20
N LEU A 235 8.20 12.48 3.49
CA LEU A 235 9.05 13.02 4.56
C LEU A 235 9.72 11.98 5.45
N ILE A 236 9.17 10.77 5.53
CA ILE A 236 9.64 9.74 6.46
C ILE A 236 10.44 8.67 5.73
N THR A 237 11.55 8.27 6.36
CA THR A 237 12.29 7.09 5.96
C THR A 237 12.07 5.99 6.99
N PRO A 238 11.63 4.77 6.60
CA PRO A 238 11.45 3.66 7.54
C PRO A 238 12.72 3.37 8.35
N ASN A 239 12.59 3.17 9.66
CA ASN A 239 13.72 2.90 10.57
C ASN A 239 14.44 1.58 10.24
N LYS A 240 13.73 0.57 9.71
CA LYS A 240 14.36 -0.62 9.13
C LYS A 240 14.49 -0.43 7.63
N LYS A 241 15.71 -0.61 7.09
CA LYS A 241 15.88 -0.77 5.64
C LYS A 241 14.88 -1.82 5.19
N LYS A 242 13.99 -1.45 4.25
CA LYS A 242 13.10 -2.39 3.57
C LYS A 242 13.95 -3.57 3.11
N GLN A 243 13.72 -4.77 3.62
CA GLN A 243 13.91 -5.94 2.79
C GLN A 243 12.92 -5.77 1.65
N LYS A 244 13.43 -5.53 0.45
CA LYS A 244 12.58 -5.39 -0.74
C LYS A 244 11.90 -6.73 -0.97
N THR A 245 10.68 -6.88 -0.48
CA THR A 245 9.88 -8.08 -0.72
C THR A 245 9.64 -8.22 -2.21
N LYS A 246 9.81 -9.44 -2.73
CA LYS A 246 9.76 -9.75 -4.17
C LYS A 246 8.72 -10.82 -4.45
N ILE A 247 8.21 -10.80 -5.68
CA ILE A 247 7.26 -11.79 -6.20
C ILE A 247 7.90 -12.51 -7.37
N LEU A 248 7.80 -13.84 -7.38
CA LEU A 248 8.10 -14.67 -8.52
C LEU A 248 6.79 -15.21 -9.12
N ALA A 249 6.57 -14.97 -10.40
CA ALA A 249 5.47 -15.56 -11.15
C ALA A 249 6.01 -16.70 -12.03
N VAL A 250 5.52 -17.92 -11.78
CA VAL A 250 5.93 -19.14 -12.50
C VAL A 250 4.75 -19.63 -13.33
N VAL A 251 4.91 -19.60 -14.65
CA VAL A 251 3.83 -19.87 -15.60
C VAL A 251 4.19 -21.05 -16.49
N GLY A 252 3.64 -22.22 -16.17
CA GLY A 252 3.82 -23.45 -16.96
C GLY A 252 2.76 -23.62 -18.06
N SER A 253 1.69 -22.83 -18.05
CA SER A 253 0.61 -22.93 -19.03
C SER A 253 1.00 -22.30 -20.37
N VAL A 254 0.73 -23.03 -21.45
CA VAL A 254 0.92 -22.58 -22.85
C VAL A 254 -0.39 -22.26 -23.55
N ASN A 255 -1.48 -22.08 -22.82
CA ASN A 255 -2.79 -21.74 -23.35
C ASN A 255 -2.79 -20.30 -23.90
N ALA A 256 -3.49 -20.06 -25.02
CA ALA A 256 -3.58 -18.73 -25.64
C ALA A 256 -4.12 -17.63 -24.70
N ASN A 257 -5.05 -17.99 -23.81
CA ASN A 257 -5.53 -17.06 -22.77
C ASN A 257 -4.42 -16.68 -21.79
N THR A 258 -3.56 -17.63 -21.42
CA THR A 258 -2.39 -17.35 -20.55
C THR A 258 -1.40 -16.42 -21.24
N THR A 259 -1.16 -16.59 -22.54
CA THR A 259 -0.31 -15.69 -23.33
C THR A 259 -0.81 -14.25 -23.26
N ALA A 260 -2.08 -14.02 -23.55
CA ALA A 260 -2.70 -12.69 -23.48
C ALA A 260 -2.65 -12.08 -22.06
N GLN A 261 -2.78 -12.90 -21.02
CA GLN A 261 -2.70 -12.47 -19.63
C GLN A 261 -1.27 -12.09 -19.22
N MET A 262 -0.26 -12.80 -19.72
CA MET A 262 1.16 -12.47 -19.47
C MET A 262 1.56 -11.19 -20.19
N GLU A 263 1.15 -11.01 -21.44
CA GLU A 263 1.38 -9.77 -22.19
C GLU A 263 0.77 -8.57 -21.48
N GLU A 264 -0.45 -8.70 -20.95
CA GLU A 264 -1.08 -7.64 -20.15
C GLU A 264 -0.30 -7.34 -18.87
N LEU A 265 0.20 -8.36 -18.17
CA LEU A 265 1.04 -8.17 -17.00
C LEU A 265 2.32 -7.38 -17.34
N TRP A 266 3.01 -7.78 -18.42
CA TRP A 266 4.26 -7.15 -18.84
C TRP A 266 4.09 -5.70 -19.33
N LEU A 267 2.94 -5.36 -19.88
CA LEU A 267 2.57 -3.99 -20.25
C LEU A 267 2.19 -3.14 -19.04
N SER A 268 1.48 -3.73 -18.07
CA SER A 268 0.91 -3.00 -16.93
C SER A 268 1.87 -2.85 -15.75
N GLN A 269 2.88 -3.71 -15.63
CA GLN A 269 3.80 -3.76 -14.50
C GLN A 269 5.26 -3.82 -14.95
N ARG A 270 6.13 -3.20 -14.15
CA ARG A 270 7.57 -3.37 -14.36
C ARG A 270 7.99 -4.75 -13.85
N THR A 271 8.37 -5.62 -14.77
CA THR A 271 8.78 -7.02 -14.50
C THR A 271 10.13 -7.33 -15.14
N HIS A 272 10.87 -8.26 -14.53
CA HIS A 272 11.97 -8.96 -15.22
C HIS A 272 11.43 -10.30 -15.74
N ASN A 273 11.59 -10.56 -17.04
CA ASN A 273 10.94 -11.67 -17.71
C ASN A 273 11.99 -12.67 -18.23
N GLU A 274 11.93 -13.92 -17.75
CA GLU A 274 12.77 -15.00 -18.21
C GLU A 274 11.96 -16.09 -18.89
N PHE A 275 12.43 -16.50 -20.08
CA PHE A 275 11.88 -17.62 -20.80
C PHE A 275 12.78 -18.85 -20.61
N VAL A 276 12.15 -19.96 -20.21
CA VAL A 276 12.79 -21.27 -20.11
C VAL A 276 12.75 -21.93 -21.49
N HIS A 277 13.90 -22.29 -22.02
CA HIS A 277 13.98 -22.97 -23.31
C HIS A 277 13.59 -24.44 -23.13
N THR A 278 12.36 -24.77 -23.48
CA THR A 278 11.76 -26.10 -23.25
C THR A 278 12.59 -27.24 -23.88
N ARG A 279 13.18 -26.99 -25.04
CA ARG A 279 14.05 -27.94 -25.71
C ARG A 279 15.27 -28.31 -24.87
N GLU A 280 15.94 -27.32 -24.25
CA GLU A 280 17.14 -27.56 -23.46
C GLU A 280 16.85 -28.41 -22.22
N LEU A 281 15.62 -28.34 -21.69
CA LEU A 281 15.20 -29.17 -20.58
C LEU A 281 15.10 -30.65 -20.95
N LEU A 282 14.89 -30.96 -22.23
CA LEU A 282 14.67 -32.32 -22.74
C LEU A 282 15.88 -32.91 -23.47
N GLU A 283 16.95 -32.14 -23.69
CA GLU A 283 18.18 -32.61 -24.39
C GLU A 283 19.19 -33.30 -23.49
N GLY A 284 18.79 -33.75 -22.30
CA GLY A 284 19.61 -34.48 -21.33
C GLY A 284 19.97 -33.66 -20.10
N GLU A 285 20.44 -34.35 -19.09
CA GLU A 285 20.65 -33.79 -17.74
C GLU A 285 21.59 -32.59 -17.73
N LYS A 286 22.70 -32.65 -18.48
CA LYS A 286 23.68 -31.55 -18.54
C LYS A 286 23.06 -30.24 -19.11
N ARG A 287 22.30 -30.35 -20.21
CA ARG A 287 21.65 -29.18 -20.83
C ARG A 287 20.54 -28.64 -19.93
N ARG A 288 19.76 -29.52 -19.34
CA ARG A 288 18.74 -29.16 -18.35
C ARG A 288 19.33 -28.37 -17.20
N GLU A 289 20.40 -28.84 -16.60
CA GLU A 289 21.07 -28.14 -15.50
C GLU A 289 21.66 -26.79 -15.94
N GLN A 290 22.21 -26.70 -17.14
CA GLN A 290 22.69 -25.42 -17.68
C GLN A 290 21.57 -24.41 -17.86
N GLU A 291 20.42 -24.84 -18.37
CA GLU A 291 19.25 -23.97 -18.56
C GLU A 291 18.65 -23.53 -17.21
N ILE A 292 18.51 -24.43 -16.25
CA ILE A 292 18.09 -24.09 -14.90
C ILE A 292 19.00 -23.02 -14.29
N ARG A 293 20.33 -23.20 -14.38
CA ARG A 293 21.30 -22.22 -13.86
C ARG A 293 21.22 -20.89 -14.59
N ARG A 294 21.03 -20.88 -15.90
CA ARG A 294 20.88 -19.66 -16.70
C ARG A 294 19.70 -18.83 -16.20
N VAL A 295 18.53 -19.44 -16.07
CA VAL A 295 17.31 -18.78 -15.60
C VAL A 295 17.45 -18.27 -14.17
N VAL A 296 17.96 -19.12 -13.26
CA VAL A 296 18.19 -18.73 -11.86
C VAL A 296 19.13 -17.54 -11.76
N ASN A 297 20.27 -17.57 -12.46
CA ASN A 297 21.25 -16.48 -12.44
C ASN A 297 20.69 -15.18 -13.00
N SER A 298 19.88 -15.25 -14.06
CA SER A 298 19.24 -14.06 -14.64
C SER A 298 18.26 -13.42 -13.65
N ILE A 299 17.39 -14.22 -13.04
CA ILE A 299 16.44 -13.73 -12.04
C ILE A 299 17.17 -13.10 -10.85
N LEU A 300 18.18 -13.76 -10.31
CA LEU A 300 18.95 -13.25 -9.17
C LEU A 300 19.76 -12.00 -9.51
N GLY A 301 20.29 -11.90 -10.73
CA GLY A 301 21.06 -10.74 -11.21
C GLY A 301 20.24 -9.46 -11.35
N GLU A 302 18.94 -9.57 -11.64
CA GLU A 302 18.04 -8.44 -11.87
C GLU A 302 17.04 -8.19 -10.72
N CYS A 303 17.03 -9.05 -9.70
CA CYS A 303 16.04 -9.00 -8.62
C CYS A 303 16.14 -7.72 -7.75
N ASP A 304 17.28 -7.03 -7.71
CA ASP A 304 17.42 -5.75 -6.99
C ASP A 304 16.77 -4.57 -7.73
N ARG A 305 16.61 -4.70 -9.04
CA ARG A 305 16.01 -3.67 -9.90
C ARG A 305 14.51 -3.83 -10.08
N ASN A 306 14.00 -5.07 -9.89
CA ASN A 306 12.61 -5.43 -10.14
C ASN A 306 12.03 -6.17 -8.94
N ASN A 307 10.85 -5.73 -8.47
CA ASN A 307 10.14 -6.42 -7.38
C ASN A 307 9.31 -7.62 -7.87
N ILE A 308 9.14 -7.73 -9.19
CA ILE A 308 8.37 -8.81 -9.83
C ILE A 308 9.27 -9.44 -10.87
N SER A 309 9.44 -10.75 -10.80
CA SER A 309 10.11 -11.55 -11.82
C SER A 309 9.15 -12.60 -12.36
N THR A 310 9.23 -12.89 -13.66
CA THR A 310 8.41 -13.93 -14.29
C THR A 310 9.30 -15.02 -14.90
N VAL A 311 8.92 -16.28 -14.72
CA VAL A 311 9.54 -17.45 -15.33
C VAL A 311 8.47 -18.18 -16.13
N THR A 312 8.63 -18.23 -17.44
CA THR A 312 7.63 -18.76 -18.38
C THR A 312 8.31 -19.65 -19.40
N GLY A 313 7.68 -20.76 -19.80
CA GLY A 313 8.18 -21.57 -20.92
C GLY A 313 8.11 -20.83 -22.24
N ASP A 314 9.14 -20.98 -23.09
CA ASP A 314 9.16 -20.37 -24.44
C ASP A 314 7.99 -20.82 -25.33
N GLY A 315 7.44 -22.02 -25.08
CA GLY A 315 6.23 -22.54 -25.73
C GLY A 315 4.92 -21.77 -25.45
N ILE A 316 4.98 -20.70 -24.62
CA ILE A 316 3.86 -19.76 -24.48
C ILE A 316 3.54 -19.12 -25.84
N TYR A 317 4.54 -18.92 -26.70
CA TYR A 317 4.36 -18.54 -28.09
C TYR A 317 4.26 -19.78 -28.97
N PRO A 318 3.22 -19.89 -29.81
CA PRO A 318 2.95 -21.08 -30.63
C PRO A 318 4.12 -21.52 -31.51
N GLU A 319 4.87 -20.58 -32.05
CA GLU A 319 6.03 -20.82 -32.91
C GLU A 319 7.21 -21.53 -32.21
N ASN A 320 7.28 -21.45 -30.88
CA ASN A 320 8.35 -22.07 -30.08
C ASN A 320 7.91 -23.43 -29.48
N ARG A 321 6.69 -23.87 -29.77
CA ARG A 321 6.19 -25.19 -29.28
C ARG A 321 6.92 -26.31 -29.98
N ILE A 322 7.34 -27.28 -29.21
CA ILE A 322 8.05 -28.46 -29.70
C ILE A 322 7.14 -29.68 -29.71
N ASP A 323 7.40 -30.62 -30.63
CA ASP A 323 6.82 -31.94 -30.60
C ASP A 323 7.50 -32.80 -29.54
N PHE A 324 6.75 -33.39 -28.64
CA PHE A 324 7.27 -34.26 -27.59
C PHE A 324 7.45 -35.72 -28.02
N THR A 325 6.90 -36.13 -29.19
CA THR A 325 6.97 -37.53 -29.67
C THR A 325 8.42 -38.04 -29.73
N PRO A 326 9.44 -37.30 -30.26
CA PRO A 326 10.80 -37.77 -30.27
C PRO A 326 11.41 -38.02 -28.89
N TYR A 327 10.95 -37.28 -27.89
CA TYR A 327 11.45 -37.40 -26.51
C TYR A 327 10.78 -38.60 -25.78
N VAL A 328 9.48 -38.84 -26.05
CA VAL A 328 8.76 -40.03 -25.59
C VAL A 328 9.50 -41.30 -26.09
N GLU A 329 9.84 -41.34 -27.37
CA GLU A 329 10.60 -42.44 -27.97
C GLU A 329 12.00 -42.58 -27.42
N ARG A 330 12.73 -41.44 -27.33
CA ARG A 330 14.12 -41.42 -26.85
C ARG A 330 14.27 -41.90 -25.41
N TYR A 331 13.33 -41.47 -24.55
CA TYR A 331 13.36 -41.80 -23.12
C TYR A 331 12.55 -43.05 -22.78
N GLN A 332 11.87 -43.66 -23.74
CA GLN A 332 10.99 -44.81 -23.55
C GLN A 332 9.99 -44.60 -22.40
N CYS A 333 9.39 -43.43 -22.36
CA CYS A 333 8.51 -42.99 -21.29
C CYS A 333 7.19 -42.41 -21.85
N SER A 334 6.23 -42.16 -20.99
CA SER A 334 4.96 -41.54 -21.36
C SER A 334 5.08 -40.04 -21.63
N LEU A 335 4.08 -39.45 -22.30
CA LEU A 335 3.99 -38.00 -22.47
C LEU A 335 3.93 -37.27 -21.13
N ASP A 336 3.22 -37.84 -20.15
CA ASP A 336 3.12 -37.29 -18.79
C ASP A 336 4.48 -37.25 -18.09
N GLU A 337 5.34 -38.23 -18.33
CA GLU A 337 6.71 -38.23 -17.79
C GLU A 337 7.58 -37.17 -18.47
N VAL A 338 7.46 -36.96 -19.78
CA VAL A 338 8.17 -35.89 -20.51
C VAL A 338 7.75 -34.53 -19.98
N THR A 339 6.44 -34.26 -19.86
CA THR A 339 5.92 -33.00 -19.30
C THR A 339 6.29 -32.85 -17.83
N GLY A 340 6.36 -33.95 -17.08
CA GLY A 340 6.82 -34.02 -15.71
C GLY A 340 8.30 -33.55 -15.55
N MET A 341 9.17 -33.87 -16.52
CA MET A 341 10.56 -33.35 -16.53
C MET A 341 10.60 -31.84 -16.65
N ILE A 342 9.72 -31.26 -17.48
CA ILE A 342 9.60 -29.80 -17.64
C ILE A 342 9.11 -29.16 -16.34
N ASN A 343 8.01 -29.67 -15.77
CA ASN A 343 7.44 -29.15 -14.53
C ASN A 343 8.44 -29.26 -13.35
N SER A 344 9.21 -30.34 -13.30
CA SER A 344 10.27 -30.52 -12.32
C SER A 344 11.40 -29.51 -12.46
N ALA A 345 11.76 -29.12 -13.68
CA ALA A 345 12.75 -28.06 -13.93
C ALA A 345 12.25 -26.68 -13.48
N PHE A 346 10.98 -26.34 -13.75
CA PHE A 346 10.35 -25.13 -13.23
C PHE A 346 10.34 -25.10 -11.70
N ALA A 347 10.02 -26.23 -11.08
CA ALA A 347 10.03 -26.35 -9.63
C ALA A 347 11.45 -26.19 -9.04
N GLU A 348 12.46 -26.74 -9.70
CA GLU A 348 13.87 -26.60 -9.29
C GLU A 348 14.37 -25.15 -9.45
N ILE A 349 14.03 -24.46 -10.55
CA ILE A 349 14.30 -23.03 -10.74
C ILE A 349 13.68 -22.22 -9.59
N THR A 350 12.40 -22.45 -9.32
CA THR A 350 11.67 -21.76 -8.24
C THR A 350 12.34 -22.02 -6.89
N TYR A 351 12.66 -23.25 -6.58
CA TYR A 351 13.32 -23.62 -5.33
C TYR A 351 14.66 -22.90 -5.16
N ARG A 352 15.53 -22.92 -6.17
CA ARG A 352 16.86 -22.28 -6.09
C ARG A 352 16.77 -20.79 -5.90
N ILE A 353 15.80 -20.11 -6.54
CA ILE A 353 15.57 -18.68 -6.38
C ILE A 353 15.18 -18.38 -4.94
N PHE A 354 14.18 -19.07 -4.40
CA PHE A 354 13.71 -18.86 -3.02
C PHE A 354 14.74 -19.23 -1.95
N LYS A 355 15.56 -20.26 -2.24
CA LYS A 355 16.64 -20.69 -1.34
C LYS A 355 17.81 -19.70 -1.30
N THR A 356 18.10 -19.05 -2.42
CA THR A 356 19.26 -18.14 -2.55
C THR A 356 18.92 -16.73 -2.11
N GLU A 357 17.67 -16.27 -2.36
CA GLU A 357 17.25 -14.90 -2.13
C GLU A 357 16.00 -14.89 -1.24
N ASP A 358 16.19 -14.59 0.04
CA ASP A 358 15.16 -14.64 1.07
C ASP A 358 14.11 -13.52 0.98
N THR A 359 14.33 -12.53 0.11
CA THR A 359 13.37 -11.44 -0.14
C THR A 359 12.19 -11.86 -1.02
N PHE A 360 12.26 -13.00 -1.73
CA PHE A 360 11.10 -13.59 -2.39
C PHE A 360 10.12 -14.13 -1.34
N LYS A 361 9.02 -13.41 -1.12
CA LYS A 361 7.94 -13.74 -0.15
C LYS A 361 6.59 -13.98 -0.82
N GLY A 362 6.51 -13.77 -2.13
CA GLY A 362 5.32 -14.03 -2.93
C GLY A 362 5.62 -14.94 -4.10
N LEU A 363 4.78 -15.93 -4.29
CA LEU A 363 4.78 -16.83 -5.43
C LEU A 363 3.43 -16.76 -6.14
N TYR A 364 3.45 -16.64 -7.44
CA TYR A 364 2.28 -16.87 -8.28
C TYR A 364 2.56 -18.07 -9.18
N THR A 365 1.62 -18.99 -9.30
CA THR A 365 1.72 -20.13 -10.22
C THR A 365 0.50 -20.20 -11.13
N SER A 366 0.76 -20.46 -12.42
CA SER A 366 -0.28 -20.72 -13.42
C SER A 366 -0.06 -22.07 -14.09
N GLY A 367 -1.03 -22.97 -13.91
CA GLY A 367 -0.99 -24.36 -14.32
C GLY A 367 -0.95 -25.31 -13.11
N GLY A 368 -1.87 -26.29 -13.08
CA GLY A 368 -1.97 -27.23 -11.96
C GLY A 368 -0.71 -28.06 -11.77
N ASP A 369 -0.16 -28.59 -12.86
CA ASP A 369 1.01 -29.48 -12.80
C ASP A 369 2.27 -28.78 -12.29
N VAL A 370 2.55 -27.56 -12.76
CA VAL A 370 3.70 -26.78 -12.25
C VAL A 370 3.49 -26.41 -10.79
N THR A 371 2.27 -26.09 -10.37
CA THR A 371 1.95 -25.81 -8.95
C THR A 371 2.25 -27.02 -8.07
N VAL A 372 1.80 -28.21 -8.47
CA VAL A 372 2.06 -29.46 -7.76
C VAL A 372 3.54 -29.76 -7.70
N ALA A 373 4.27 -29.58 -8.81
CA ALA A 373 5.71 -29.81 -8.86
C ALA A 373 6.47 -28.86 -7.90
N VAL A 374 6.09 -27.58 -7.84
CA VAL A 374 6.67 -26.61 -6.90
C VAL A 374 6.37 -26.99 -5.45
N CYS A 375 5.13 -27.34 -5.12
CA CYS A 375 4.75 -27.77 -3.77
C CYS A 375 5.55 -28.99 -3.32
N LYS A 376 5.72 -29.99 -4.21
CA LYS A 376 6.56 -31.18 -3.93
C LYS A 376 8.04 -30.81 -3.72
N ARG A 377 8.58 -29.92 -4.56
CA ARG A 377 10.00 -29.51 -4.46
C ARG A 377 10.28 -28.65 -3.21
N PHE A 378 9.28 -27.90 -2.75
CA PHE A 378 9.35 -27.12 -1.51
C PHE A 378 9.17 -27.98 -0.25
N ASP A 379 8.84 -29.25 -0.43
CA ASP A 379 8.56 -30.19 0.68
C ASP A 379 7.54 -29.62 1.68
N THR A 380 6.52 -28.96 1.16
CA THR A 380 5.46 -28.36 2.00
C THR A 380 4.41 -29.41 2.36
N ALA A 381 3.87 -29.32 3.57
CA ALA A 381 2.75 -30.17 3.99
C ALA A 381 1.43 -29.82 3.28
N GLY A 382 1.32 -28.61 2.72
CA GLY A 382 0.13 -28.13 2.04
C GLY A 382 0.06 -26.62 1.94
N LEU A 383 -1.13 -26.11 1.62
CA LEU A 383 -1.42 -24.67 1.54
C LEU A 383 -2.51 -24.32 2.56
N SER A 384 -2.26 -23.31 3.38
CA SER A 384 -3.29 -22.66 4.18
C SER A 384 -4.05 -21.68 3.28
N LEU A 385 -5.26 -22.02 2.89
CA LEU A 385 -6.09 -21.17 2.01
C LEU A 385 -6.70 -20.02 2.81
N LEU A 386 -6.54 -18.81 2.32
CA LEU A 386 -6.90 -17.57 3.02
C LEU A 386 -7.97 -16.76 2.28
N ASP A 387 -7.99 -16.79 0.93
CA ASP A 387 -8.91 -15.97 0.15
C ASP A 387 -9.05 -16.50 -1.29
N GLU A 388 -10.10 -16.07 -2.00
CA GLU A 388 -10.28 -16.22 -3.44
C GLU A 388 -10.05 -14.86 -4.12
N VAL A 389 -8.99 -14.73 -4.89
CA VAL A 389 -8.64 -13.47 -5.58
C VAL A 389 -9.56 -13.23 -6.79
N LEU A 390 -9.81 -14.28 -7.52
CA LEU A 390 -10.71 -14.37 -8.68
C LEU A 390 -11.31 -15.78 -8.67
N PRO A 391 -12.41 -16.03 -9.36
CA PRO A 391 -12.91 -17.39 -9.53
C PRO A 391 -11.82 -18.34 -10.01
N LEU A 392 -11.56 -19.40 -9.24
CA LEU A 392 -10.49 -20.39 -9.46
C LEU A 392 -9.03 -19.85 -9.35
N ALA A 393 -8.84 -18.74 -8.67
CA ALA A 393 -7.52 -18.25 -8.26
C ALA A 393 -7.46 -18.14 -6.72
N ALA A 394 -6.87 -19.15 -6.08
CA ALA A 394 -6.80 -19.24 -4.63
C ALA A 394 -5.53 -18.58 -4.10
N TYR A 395 -5.69 -17.74 -3.06
CA TYR A 395 -4.61 -17.17 -2.28
C TYR A 395 -4.43 -17.93 -0.97
N GLY A 396 -3.18 -18.17 -0.61
CA GLY A 396 -2.83 -18.84 0.63
C GLY A 396 -1.36 -18.65 1.02
N GLN A 397 -0.92 -19.46 1.95
CA GLN A 397 0.47 -19.54 2.40
C GLN A 397 0.91 -21.00 2.47
N PHE A 398 2.20 -21.25 2.24
CA PHE A 398 2.76 -22.58 2.45
C PHE A 398 2.66 -22.98 3.91
N LEU A 399 2.21 -24.23 4.13
CA LEU A 399 1.99 -24.82 5.46
C LEU A 399 3.12 -25.78 5.76
N LYS A 400 3.91 -25.47 6.78
CA LYS A 400 5.13 -26.20 7.16
C LYS A 400 6.18 -26.30 6.03
N GLY A 401 7.38 -26.72 6.38
CA GLY A 401 8.50 -26.82 5.47
C GLY A 401 9.39 -25.58 5.46
N GLU A 402 10.40 -25.59 4.61
CA GLU A 402 11.42 -24.52 4.56
C GLU A 402 10.85 -23.14 4.19
N PHE A 403 9.79 -23.11 3.40
CA PHE A 403 9.15 -21.87 2.94
C PHE A 403 7.80 -21.61 3.63
N GLU A 404 7.64 -22.08 4.86
CA GLU A 404 6.42 -21.81 5.64
C GLU A 404 6.11 -20.30 5.72
N GLY A 405 4.85 -19.94 5.51
CA GLY A 405 4.37 -18.55 5.55
C GLY A 405 4.64 -17.75 4.29
N VAL A 406 5.39 -18.26 3.30
CA VAL A 406 5.50 -17.60 1.99
C VAL A 406 4.13 -17.59 1.32
N HIS A 407 3.74 -16.43 0.81
CA HIS A 407 2.45 -16.21 0.17
C HIS A 407 2.40 -16.84 -1.22
N ILE A 408 1.31 -17.48 -1.56
CA ILE A 408 1.11 -18.08 -2.87
C ILE A 408 -0.28 -17.76 -3.43
N ILE A 409 -0.33 -17.48 -4.75
CA ILE A 409 -1.57 -17.54 -5.51
C ILE A 409 -1.42 -18.64 -6.56
N THR A 410 -2.40 -19.54 -6.59
CA THR A 410 -2.50 -20.60 -7.60
C THR A 410 -3.67 -20.34 -8.53
N LYS A 411 -3.47 -20.45 -9.84
CA LYS A 411 -4.53 -20.24 -10.85
C LYS A 411 -4.46 -21.30 -11.94
N GLY A 412 -5.62 -21.78 -12.37
CA GLY A 412 -5.72 -22.63 -13.57
C GLY A 412 -5.30 -21.86 -14.84
N GLY A 413 -4.56 -22.50 -15.74
CA GLY A 413 -4.01 -21.84 -16.93
C GLY A 413 -5.05 -21.20 -17.85
N SER A 414 -6.20 -21.83 -18.06
CA SER A 414 -7.25 -21.33 -18.96
C SER A 414 -8.22 -20.32 -18.34
N GLN A 415 -8.09 -20.03 -17.04
CA GLN A 415 -9.09 -19.26 -16.29
C GLN A 415 -8.84 -17.76 -16.29
N GLY A 416 -9.94 -17.00 -16.18
CA GLY A 416 -9.94 -15.55 -16.05
C GLY A 416 -9.87 -14.79 -17.38
N ASN A 417 -10.16 -13.50 -17.32
CA ASN A 417 -10.02 -12.57 -18.44
C ASN A 417 -8.56 -12.15 -18.68
N LYS A 418 -8.32 -11.30 -19.68
CA LYS A 418 -6.98 -10.80 -20.05
C LYS A 418 -6.19 -10.21 -18.88
N ASP A 419 -6.84 -9.63 -17.89
CA ASP A 419 -6.27 -8.90 -16.75
C ASP A 419 -6.07 -9.80 -15.48
N ALA A 420 -6.43 -11.11 -15.57
CA ALA A 420 -6.46 -12.00 -14.42
C ALA A 420 -5.10 -12.17 -13.71
N ILE A 421 -4.01 -12.37 -14.47
CA ILE A 421 -2.67 -12.49 -13.86
C ILE A 421 -2.25 -11.17 -13.22
N ASN A 422 -2.49 -10.04 -13.89
CA ASN A 422 -2.18 -8.72 -13.35
C ASN A 422 -2.93 -8.44 -12.02
N LYS A 423 -4.21 -8.83 -11.92
CA LYS A 423 -4.98 -8.76 -10.67
C LYS A 423 -4.39 -9.63 -9.57
N CYS A 424 -3.99 -10.85 -9.87
CA CYS A 424 -3.34 -11.74 -8.92
C CYS A 424 -2.00 -11.17 -8.40
N ILE A 425 -1.18 -10.62 -9.29
CA ILE A 425 0.08 -9.99 -8.90
C ILE A 425 -0.17 -8.74 -8.07
N THR A 426 -1.14 -7.90 -8.44
CA THR A 426 -1.54 -6.71 -7.67
C THR A 426 -2.01 -7.11 -6.27
N TYR A 427 -2.82 -8.15 -6.15
CA TYR A 427 -3.27 -8.69 -4.87
C TYR A 427 -2.09 -9.15 -3.99
N LEU A 428 -1.12 -9.89 -4.56
CA LEU A 428 0.11 -10.26 -3.83
C LEU A 428 0.92 -9.04 -3.39
N LYS A 429 1.03 -8.02 -4.25
CA LYS A 429 1.70 -6.75 -3.87
C LYS A 429 1.04 -6.11 -2.66
N GLU A 430 -0.28 -6.05 -2.63
CA GLU A 430 -1.02 -5.50 -1.50
C GLU A 430 -0.78 -6.30 -0.21
N LYS A 431 -0.83 -7.64 -0.28
CA LYS A 431 -0.58 -8.51 0.88
C LYS A 431 0.85 -8.45 1.38
N LEU A 432 1.79 -8.20 0.50
CA LEU A 432 3.24 -8.10 0.80
C LEU A 432 3.70 -6.65 1.02
N TYR A 433 2.80 -5.68 0.89
CA TYR A 433 3.10 -4.24 1.02
C TYR A 433 4.24 -3.76 0.09
N ILE A 434 4.22 -4.21 -1.18
CA ILE A 434 5.20 -3.86 -2.22
C ILE A 434 4.76 -2.60 -2.98
#